data_2ba8dffeb51d00ae54711f7ea18b2be8
#
_entry.id   2ba8dffeb51d00ae54711f7ea18b2be8
#
_cell.length_a   1.000
_cell.length_b   1.000
_cell.length_c   1.000
_cell.angle_alpha   90.00
_cell.angle_beta   90.00
_cell.angle_gamma   90.00
#
_symmetry.space_group_name_H-M   'P 1'
#
loop_
_entity.id
_entity.type
_entity.pdbx_description
1 polymer ?
#
loop_
_entity_poly.entity_id
_entity_poly.type
_entity_poly.pdbx_seq_one_letter_code
_entity_poly.pdbx_strand_id
1 'polypeptide(L)'
;GYVDSLSNRSHSRTNGHDLNVGFNYSDDTWMVNASLGITPQRRTIERKMGKLYADTTVHTIDFQPMIWLAWKKKEARITFNYDGRTRQPSLSDLMPLTDNSNPLYITRGNPDLKQMFAHSMRISFQHSKKGISANLGGQLEQNSVTQVMIYDAQTGGRETYPVNINGNWNMYGSANWWKRLGHFSLRLDMNGNHSNRVSMINEDRSLEPVKSTTRDTGLNCEANVSYQPAWGGIDFSTSWNYQYSLNSVNDNNTYTRYYNF
;
A
#
# COMPACT_ATOMS: atom_id res chain seq x y z
N GLY A 1 38.31 -13.89 13.45
CA GLY A 1 38.11 -13.81 14.89
C GLY A 1 36.87 -13.02 15.22
N TYR A 2 36.14 -13.42 16.25
CA TYR A 2 34.95 -12.73 16.75
C TYR A 2 35.33 -11.39 17.39
N VAL A 3 34.80 -10.27 16.90
CA VAL A 3 35.08 -8.94 17.47
C VAL A 3 33.83 -8.50 18.22
N ASP A 4 33.86 -8.58 19.54
CA ASP A 4 32.70 -8.34 20.41
C ASP A 4 32.13 -6.91 20.25
N SER A 5 32.98 -5.92 20.01
CA SER A 5 32.55 -4.51 19.80
C SER A 5 31.79 -4.25 18.49
N LEU A 6 31.89 -5.15 17.50
CA LEU A 6 31.21 -5.05 16.20
C LEU A 6 30.07 -6.07 16.06
N SER A 7 29.85 -6.88 17.10
CA SER A 7 28.86 -7.95 17.05
C SER A 7 27.49 -7.44 17.43
N ASN A 8 26.51 -7.69 16.55
CA ASN A 8 25.09 -7.42 16.78
C ASN A 8 24.33 -8.74 16.86
N ARG A 9 23.74 -9.02 18.00
CA ARG A 9 22.88 -10.20 18.20
C ARG A 9 21.48 -9.74 18.57
N SER A 10 20.51 -10.21 17.79
CA SER A 10 19.09 -9.95 18.04
C SER A 10 18.35 -11.28 18.18
N HIS A 11 17.51 -11.37 19.19
CA HIS A 11 16.56 -12.46 19.37
C HIS A 11 15.16 -11.89 19.51
N SER A 12 14.24 -12.33 18.63
CA SER A 12 12.84 -11.91 18.69
C SER A 12 11.93 -13.09 18.85
N ARG A 13 10.91 -12.95 19.66
CA ARG A 13 9.87 -13.95 19.91
C ARG A 13 8.50 -13.31 19.85
N THR A 14 7.60 -13.93 19.11
CA THR A 14 6.18 -13.55 19.04
C THR A 14 5.34 -14.74 19.44
N ASN A 15 4.46 -14.54 20.44
CA ASN A 15 3.44 -15.51 20.84
C ASN A 15 2.09 -14.82 20.67
N GLY A 16 1.16 -15.46 19.96
CA GLY A 16 -0.17 -14.93 19.72
C GLY A 16 -1.22 -16.05 19.67
N HIS A 17 -2.47 -15.65 19.78
CA HIS A 17 -3.64 -16.52 19.64
C HIS A 17 -4.56 -15.92 18.60
N ASP A 18 -4.87 -16.69 17.56
CA ASP A 18 -5.77 -16.26 16.51
C ASP A 18 -7.21 -16.67 16.84
N LEU A 19 -8.06 -15.67 17.01
CA LEU A 19 -9.50 -15.84 17.18
C LEU A 19 -10.18 -15.31 15.91
N ASN A 20 -11.08 -16.11 15.33
CA ASN A 20 -11.82 -15.73 14.14
C ASN A 20 -13.30 -16.05 14.34
N VAL A 21 -14.16 -15.04 14.13
CA VAL A 21 -15.61 -15.19 14.12
C VAL A 21 -16.12 -14.75 12.75
N GLY A 22 -16.94 -15.58 12.12
CA GLY A 22 -17.43 -15.34 10.77
C GLY A 22 -18.91 -15.64 10.63
N PHE A 23 -19.52 -14.96 9.66
CA PHE A 23 -20.89 -15.13 9.20
C PHE A 23 -20.89 -15.39 7.71
N ASN A 24 -21.64 -16.37 7.26
CA ASN A 24 -21.84 -16.70 5.86
C ASN A 24 -23.31 -16.81 5.55
N TYR A 25 -23.75 -16.18 4.47
CA TYR A 25 -25.09 -16.31 3.91
C TYR A 25 -24.98 -16.46 2.39
N SER A 26 -25.81 -17.33 1.81
CA SER A 26 -25.86 -17.51 0.37
C SER A 26 -27.27 -17.91 -0.07
N ASP A 27 -27.78 -17.22 -1.07
CA ASP A 27 -28.97 -17.61 -1.83
C ASP A 27 -28.69 -17.44 -3.35
N ASP A 28 -29.73 -17.55 -4.19
CA ASP A 28 -29.61 -17.43 -5.64
C ASP A 28 -29.16 -16.04 -6.13
N THR A 29 -29.32 -15.02 -5.32
CA THR A 29 -29.10 -13.61 -5.66
C THR A 29 -27.94 -13.01 -4.88
N TRP A 30 -27.80 -13.35 -3.60
CA TRP A 30 -26.84 -12.78 -2.67
C TRP A 30 -25.89 -13.81 -2.09
N MET A 31 -24.66 -13.44 -1.98
CA MET A 31 -23.65 -14.13 -1.18
C MET A 31 -23.01 -13.11 -0.26
N VAL A 32 -22.97 -13.41 1.03
CA VAL A 32 -22.40 -12.57 2.08
C VAL A 32 -21.42 -13.40 2.88
N ASN A 33 -20.22 -12.89 3.04
CA ASN A 33 -19.21 -13.44 3.92
C ASN A 33 -18.64 -12.30 4.74
N ALA A 34 -18.74 -12.37 6.05
CA ALA A 34 -18.17 -11.39 6.95
C ALA A 34 -17.39 -12.11 8.06
N SER A 35 -16.22 -11.65 8.38
CA SER A 35 -15.43 -12.21 9.47
C SER A 35 -14.65 -11.12 10.20
N LEU A 36 -14.35 -11.40 11.46
CA LEU A 36 -13.48 -10.60 12.31
C LEU A 36 -12.42 -11.50 12.92
N GLY A 37 -11.19 -11.32 12.50
CA GLY A 37 -10.01 -11.87 13.13
C GLY A 37 -9.50 -10.94 14.23
N ILE A 38 -9.17 -11.51 15.39
CA ILE A 38 -8.56 -10.82 16.52
C ILE A 38 -7.36 -11.65 16.99
N THR A 39 -6.17 -11.04 16.97
CA THR A 39 -4.94 -11.71 17.38
C THR A 39 -4.28 -10.92 18.51
N PRO A 40 -4.61 -11.21 19.79
CA PRO A 40 -3.80 -10.75 20.90
C PRO A 40 -2.44 -11.44 20.87
N GLN A 41 -1.38 -10.65 20.98
CA GLN A 41 -0.02 -11.15 20.89
C GLN A 41 0.94 -10.45 21.83
N ARG A 42 1.92 -11.20 22.28
CA ARG A 42 3.09 -10.72 23.03
C ARG A 42 4.32 -10.83 22.14
N ARG A 43 4.99 -9.72 21.90
CA ARG A 43 6.19 -9.62 21.08
C ARG A 43 7.35 -9.18 21.96
N THR A 44 8.42 -9.94 21.98
CA THR A 44 9.63 -9.64 22.75
C THR A 44 10.82 -9.59 21.80
N ILE A 45 11.67 -8.60 21.98
CA ILE A 45 12.96 -8.51 21.33
C ILE A 45 14.04 -8.22 22.35
N GLU A 46 15.13 -8.97 22.25
CA GLU A 46 16.39 -8.75 22.97
C GLU A 46 17.45 -8.40 21.94
N ARG A 47 18.19 -7.35 22.16
CA ARG A 47 19.28 -6.93 21.26
C ARG A 47 20.53 -6.59 22.07
N LYS A 48 21.65 -7.15 21.65
CA LYS A 48 22.97 -6.86 22.19
C LYS A 48 23.85 -6.33 21.07
N MET A 49 24.39 -5.11 21.25
CA MET A 49 25.33 -4.45 20.35
C MET A 49 26.59 -4.08 21.15
N GLY A 50 27.64 -4.87 21.03
CA GLY A 50 28.82 -4.71 21.87
C GLY A 50 28.45 -4.77 23.36
N LYS A 51 28.65 -3.66 24.09
CA LYS A 51 28.30 -3.52 25.50
C LYS A 51 26.85 -3.05 25.76
N LEU A 52 26.15 -2.61 24.72
CA LEU A 52 24.77 -2.15 24.83
C LEU A 52 23.83 -3.36 24.79
N TYR A 53 22.91 -3.40 25.75
CA TYR A 53 21.84 -4.39 25.81
C TYR A 53 20.50 -3.66 26.01
N ALA A 54 19.52 -4.05 25.24
CA ALA A 54 18.14 -3.66 25.48
C ALA A 54 17.20 -4.83 25.21
N ASP A 55 16.15 -4.89 25.98
CA ASP A 55 15.00 -5.74 25.77
C ASP A 55 13.72 -4.90 25.74
N THR A 56 12.78 -5.33 24.96
CA THR A 56 11.47 -4.68 24.83
C THR A 56 10.41 -5.75 24.68
N THR A 57 9.36 -5.67 25.50
CA THR A 57 8.18 -6.51 25.40
C THR A 57 6.96 -5.65 25.15
N VAL A 58 6.22 -5.95 24.08
CA VAL A 58 5.02 -5.21 23.66
C VAL A 58 3.85 -6.17 23.61
N HIS A 59 2.72 -5.76 24.21
CA HIS A 59 1.44 -6.45 24.09
C HIS A 59 0.58 -5.69 23.09
N THR A 60 0.10 -6.38 22.06
CA THR A 60 -0.69 -5.79 20.98
C THR A 60 -1.88 -6.67 20.64
N ILE A 61 -2.87 -6.06 20.02
CA ILE A 61 -4.03 -6.76 19.47
C ILE A 61 -4.14 -6.37 18.01
N ASP A 62 -4.06 -7.36 17.12
CA ASP A 62 -4.29 -7.16 15.70
C ASP A 62 -5.75 -7.42 15.37
N PHE A 63 -6.33 -6.55 14.53
CA PHE A 63 -7.68 -6.68 14.01
C PHE A 63 -7.62 -6.95 12.50
N GLN A 64 -8.43 -7.90 12.05
CA GLN A 64 -8.53 -8.31 10.65
C GLN A 64 -10.01 -8.47 10.26
N PRO A 65 -10.80 -7.38 10.17
CA PRO A 65 -12.16 -7.41 9.66
C PRO A 65 -12.15 -7.68 8.15
N MET A 66 -13.06 -8.52 7.69
CA MET A 66 -13.30 -8.81 6.28
C MET A 66 -14.78 -8.81 5.99
N ILE A 67 -15.18 -8.20 4.89
CA ILE A 67 -16.55 -8.24 4.35
C ILE A 67 -16.44 -8.53 2.85
N TRP A 68 -17.12 -9.56 2.42
CA TRP A 68 -17.30 -9.86 1.00
C TRP A 68 -18.78 -10.00 0.71
N LEU A 69 -19.27 -9.17 -0.23
CA LEU A 69 -20.65 -9.18 -0.70
C LEU A 69 -20.64 -9.46 -2.20
N ALA A 70 -21.51 -10.34 -2.66
CA ALA A 70 -21.77 -10.50 -4.08
C ALA A 70 -23.28 -10.51 -4.33
N TRP A 71 -23.68 -9.71 -5.30
CA TRP A 71 -25.02 -9.71 -5.84
C TRP A 71 -24.97 -10.20 -7.29
N LYS A 72 -25.84 -11.12 -7.63
CA LYS A 72 -25.94 -11.69 -8.97
C LYS A 72 -27.40 -11.69 -9.41
N LYS A 73 -27.67 -11.15 -10.60
CA LYS A 73 -29.00 -11.21 -11.21
C LYS A 73 -28.84 -11.35 -12.73
N LYS A 74 -29.29 -12.48 -13.26
CA LYS A 74 -29.10 -12.83 -14.67
C LYS A 74 -27.61 -12.73 -15.06
N GLU A 75 -27.29 -11.89 -16.03
CA GLU A 75 -25.92 -11.70 -16.54
C GLU A 75 -25.12 -10.63 -15.81
N ALA A 76 -25.74 -9.94 -14.82
CA ALA A 76 -25.09 -8.89 -14.03
C ALA A 76 -24.60 -9.44 -12.68
N ARG A 77 -23.39 -9.04 -12.31
CA ARG A 77 -22.77 -9.33 -11.01
C ARG A 77 -22.11 -8.08 -10.45
N ILE A 78 -22.37 -7.81 -9.19
CA ILE A 78 -21.64 -6.80 -8.41
C ILE A 78 -20.97 -7.51 -7.25
N THR A 79 -19.71 -7.20 -6.99
CA THR A 79 -19.01 -7.66 -5.80
C THR A 79 -18.43 -6.48 -5.04
N PHE A 80 -18.51 -6.53 -3.74
CA PHE A 80 -17.85 -5.61 -2.83
C PHE A 80 -16.95 -6.40 -1.90
N ASN A 81 -15.71 -5.94 -1.75
CA ASN A 81 -14.74 -6.47 -0.81
C ASN A 81 -14.26 -5.35 0.08
N TYR A 82 -14.21 -5.62 1.36
CA TYR A 82 -13.51 -4.82 2.34
C TYR A 82 -12.62 -5.73 3.18
N ASP A 83 -11.38 -5.36 3.35
CA ASP A 83 -10.47 -5.98 4.31
C ASP A 83 -9.72 -4.89 5.10
N GLY A 84 -9.69 -5.06 6.40
CA GLY A 84 -8.90 -4.28 7.33
C GLY A 84 -7.75 -5.11 7.88
N ARG A 85 -6.60 -4.49 8.06
CA ARG A 85 -5.44 -5.20 8.62
C ARG A 85 -4.61 -4.30 9.50
N THR A 86 -4.40 -4.75 10.74
CA THR A 86 -3.38 -4.19 11.62
C THR A 86 -2.00 -4.62 11.15
N ARG A 87 -1.05 -3.69 11.15
CA ARG A 87 0.39 -3.95 10.99
C ARG A 87 1.15 -3.34 12.13
N GLN A 88 1.91 -4.15 12.82
CA GLN A 88 2.73 -3.70 13.93
C GLN A 88 4.01 -3.04 13.43
N PRO A 89 4.53 -2.00 14.11
CA PRO A 89 5.87 -1.50 13.89
C PRO A 89 6.89 -2.62 14.06
N SER A 90 8.03 -2.52 13.39
CA SER A 90 9.11 -3.46 13.61
C SER A 90 9.60 -3.36 15.05
N LEU A 91 10.02 -4.50 15.62
CA LEU A 91 10.53 -4.47 17.01
C LEU A 91 11.81 -3.65 17.12
N SER A 92 12.62 -3.57 16.05
CA SER A 92 13.79 -2.69 16.00
C SER A 92 13.43 -1.21 16.06
N ASP A 93 12.32 -0.81 15.43
CA ASP A 93 11.86 0.57 15.46
C ASP A 93 11.31 0.97 16.84
N LEU A 94 10.80 -0.01 17.61
CA LEU A 94 10.28 0.21 18.98
C LEU A 94 11.38 0.22 20.05
N MET A 95 12.59 -0.24 19.73
CA MET A 95 13.66 -0.32 20.73
C MET A 95 14.20 1.08 21.06
N PRO A 96 14.30 1.46 22.33
CA PRO A 96 14.87 2.74 22.76
C PRO A 96 16.41 2.71 22.71
N LEU A 97 16.98 2.17 21.65
CA LEU A 97 18.42 2.11 21.42
C LEU A 97 18.82 3.13 20.38
N THR A 98 19.94 3.81 20.66
CA THR A 98 20.62 4.67 19.69
C THR A 98 21.85 3.95 19.19
N ASP A 99 21.88 3.67 17.89
CA ASP A 99 23.07 3.18 17.20
C ASP A 99 23.88 4.38 16.72
N ASN A 100 24.98 4.63 17.41
CA ASN A 100 25.97 5.66 17.09
C ASN A 100 27.35 5.07 16.74
N SER A 101 27.37 3.83 16.27
CA SER A 101 28.60 3.16 15.82
C SER A 101 29.31 3.94 14.70
N ASN A 102 28.54 4.69 13.92
CA ASN A 102 29.05 5.72 13.02
C ASN A 102 28.50 7.09 13.45
N PRO A 103 29.36 8.01 13.97
CA PRO A 103 28.92 9.32 14.44
C PRO A 103 28.25 10.21 13.38
N LEU A 104 28.46 9.94 12.10
CA LEU A 104 27.83 10.66 11.00
C LEU A 104 26.45 10.07 10.61
N TYR A 105 26.11 8.89 11.12
CA TYR A 105 24.88 8.16 10.79
C TYR A 105 24.29 7.55 12.06
N ILE A 106 23.54 8.33 12.78
CA ILE A 106 22.88 7.90 14.02
C ILE A 106 21.49 7.37 13.69
N THR A 107 21.15 6.20 14.22
CA THR A 107 19.81 5.65 14.11
C THR A 107 19.27 5.36 15.51
N ARG A 108 18.06 5.82 15.79
CA ARG A 108 17.35 5.51 17.04
C ARG A 108 15.97 4.93 16.79
N GLY A 109 15.49 4.11 17.69
CA GLY A 109 14.11 3.65 17.70
C GLY A 109 13.18 4.64 18.40
N ASN A 110 11.89 4.35 18.30
CA ASN A 110 10.82 5.12 18.93
C ASN A 110 9.81 4.16 19.60
N PRO A 111 9.83 4.02 20.92
CA PRO A 111 8.91 3.13 21.64
C PRO A 111 7.44 3.58 21.61
N ASP A 112 7.19 4.86 21.26
CA ASP A 112 5.84 5.44 21.22
C ASP A 112 5.12 5.18 19.90
N LEU A 113 5.71 4.41 18.99
CA LEU A 113 5.08 4.07 17.71
C LEU A 113 3.79 3.28 17.92
N LYS A 114 2.75 3.77 17.27
CA LYS A 114 1.44 3.12 17.19
C LYS A 114 1.40 2.13 16.05
N GLN A 115 0.59 1.10 16.20
CA GLN A 115 0.26 0.17 15.12
C GLN A 115 -0.41 0.90 13.95
N MET A 116 -0.07 0.51 12.73
CA MET A 116 -0.71 0.95 11.52
C MET A 116 -1.98 0.12 11.29
N PHE A 117 -3.04 0.75 10.78
CA PHE A 117 -4.21 0.06 10.29
C PHE A 117 -4.43 0.40 8.81
N ALA A 118 -4.50 -0.62 7.96
CA ALA A 118 -4.77 -0.48 6.54
C ALA A 118 -6.20 -0.92 6.23
N HIS A 119 -6.95 -0.04 5.60
CA HIS A 119 -8.28 -0.33 5.03
C HIS A 119 -8.12 -0.55 3.53
N SER A 120 -8.66 -1.63 3.02
CA SER A 120 -8.67 -1.94 1.59
C SER A 120 -10.11 -2.18 1.15
N MET A 121 -10.53 -1.52 0.07
CA MET A 121 -11.88 -1.61 -0.46
C MET A 121 -11.84 -1.84 -1.97
N ARG A 122 -12.75 -2.69 -2.46
CA ARG A 122 -12.92 -2.89 -3.91
C ARG A 122 -14.40 -3.16 -4.22
N ILE A 123 -14.90 -2.48 -5.23
CA ILE A 123 -16.17 -2.78 -5.88
C ILE A 123 -15.91 -3.22 -7.31
N SER A 124 -16.57 -4.28 -7.77
CA SER A 124 -16.47 -4.78 -9.13
C SER A 124 -17.86 -4.96 -9.71
N PHE A 125 -18.02 -4.55 -10.95
CA PHE A 125 -19.23 -4.77 -11.75
C PHE A 125 -18.88 -5.57 -13.00
N GLN A 126 -19.69 -6.55 -13.32
CA GLN A 126 -19.59 -7.33 -14.55
C GLN A 126 -20.97 -7.56 -15.16
N HIS A 127 -21.08 -7.38 -16.46
CA HIS A 127 -22.28 -7.76 -17.23
C HIS A 127 -21.86 -8.57 -18.45
N SER A 128 -21.97 -9.90 -18.38
CA SER A 128 -21.43 -10.83 -19.37
C SER A 128 -22.00 -10.61 -20.76
N LYS A 129 -23.34 -10.47 -20.90
CA LYS A 129 -23.99 -10.28 -22.20
C LYS A 129 -23.62 -8.97 -22.91
N LYS A 130 -23.34 -7.90 -22.15
CA LYS A 130 -22.96 -6.60 -22.70
C LYS A 130 -21.45 -6.47 -22.90
N GLY A 131 -20.66 -7.43 -22.42
CA GLY A 131 -19.21 -7.39 -22.48
C GLY A 131 -18.61 -6.23 -21.66
N ILE A 132 -19.22 -5.87 -20.52
CA ILE A 132 -18.78 -4.77 -19.67
C ILE A 132 -18.22 -5.33 -18.39
N SER A 133 -17.05 -4.86 -17.98
CA SER A 133 -16.52 -5.02 -16.63
C SER A 133 -15.92 -3.72 -16.13
N ALA A 134 -16.08 -3.45 -14.83
CA ALA A 134 -15.49 -2.28 -14.18
C ALA A 134 -15.07 -2.64 -12.75
N ASN A 135 -13.96 -2.08 -12.32
CA ASN A 135 -13.47 -2.21 -10.95
C ASN A 135 -13.09 -0.82 -10.42
N LEU A 136 -13.41 -0.57 -9.18
CA LEU A 136 -12.94 0.58 -8.42
C LEU A 136 -12.45 0.07 -7.06
N GLY A 137 -11.28 0.51 -6.66
CA GLY A 137 -10.73 0.11 -5.37
C GLY A 137 -9.81 1.17 -4.80
N GLY A 138 -9.41 0.96 -3.56
CA GLY A 138 -8.48 1.84 -2.88
C GLY A 138 -8.03 1.30 -1.54
N GLN A 139 -6.99 1.93 -1.03
CA GLN A 139 -6.41 1.64 0.26
C GLN A 139 -6.19 2.96 1.01
N LEU A 140 -6.49 2.95 2.31
CA LEU A 140 -6.22 4.04 3.24
C LEU A 140 -5.39 3.49 4.40
N GLU A 141 -4.33 4.19 4.76
CA GLU A 141 -3.46 3.80 5.86
C GLU A 141 -3.55 4.83 7.00
N GLN A 142 -3.81 4.34 8.20
CA GLN A 142 -3.77 5.12 9.43
C GLN A 142 -2.52 4.76 10.22
N ASN A 143 -1.83 5.76 10.76
CA ASN A 143 -0.59 5.60 11.53
C ASN A 143 0.53 4.86 10.79
N SER A 144 0.68 5.09 9.47
CA SER A 144 1.83 4.56 8.72
C SER A 144 3.14 4.96 9.37
N VAL A 145 4.11 4.06 9.41
CA VAL A 145 5.44 4.36 9.95
C VAL A 145 6.32 4.88 8.81
N THR A 146 6.93 6.04 9.02
CA THR A 146 7.92 6.64 8.12
C THR A 146 9.16 7.03 8.87
N GLN A 147 10.30 7.11 8.16
CA GLN A 147 11.56 7.55 8.75
C GLN A 147 11.67 9.07 8.64
N VAL A 148 12.03 9.69 9.76
CA VAL A 148 12.41 11.11 9.81
C VAL A 148 13.92 11.19 9.82
N MET A 149 14.47 12.13 9.07
CA MET A 149 15.89 12.38 9.00
C MET A 149 16.18 13.81 9.44
N ILE A 150 17.02 13.98 10.45
CA ILE A 150 17.52 15.28 10.92
C ILE A 150 18.99 15.37 10.57
N TYR A 151 19.41 16.51 10.04
CA TYR A 151 20.81 16.80 9.75
C TYR A 151 21.42 17.67 10.85
N ASP A 152 22.65 17.34 11.23
CA ASP A 152 23.47 18.19 12.06
C ASP A 152 24.31 19.09 11.15
N ALA A 153 24.03 20.39 11.19
CA ALA A 153 24.71 21.41 10.37
C ALA A 153 26.21 21.57 10.73
N GLN A 154 26.59 21.24 11.98
CA GLN A 154 27.98 21.38 12.44
C GLN A 154 28.86 20.22 12.03
N THR A 155 28.36 18.99 12.16
CA THR A 155 29.13 17.78 11.87
C THR A 155 28.91 17.24 10.47
N GLY A 156 27.83 17.66 9.78
CA GLY A 156 27.35 17.08 8.53
C GLY A 156 26.75 15.68 8.71
N GLY A 157 26.59 15.23 9.96
CA GLY A 157 25.95 13.97 10.30
C GLY A 157 24.43 14.01 10.11
N ARG A 158 23.82 12.83 10.19
CA ARG A 158 22.37 12.67 10.17
C ARG A 158 21.89 11.72 11.25
N GLU A 159 20.75 12.05 11.85
CA GLU A 159 20.00 11.18 12.75
C GLU A 159 18.72 10.73 12.05
N THR A 160 18.40 9.44 12.13
CA THR A 160 17.21 8.86 11.55
C THR A 160 16.40 8.15 12.63
N TYR A 161 15.10 8.40 12.68
CA TYR A 161 14.17 7.73 13.61
C TYR A 161 12.77 7.58 13.02
N PRO A 162 12.01 6.54 13.39
CA PRO A 162 10.68 6.29 12.90
C PRO A 162 9.61 7.11 13.61
N VAL A 163 8.61 7.58 12.86
CA VAL A 163 7.41 8.25 13.40
C VAL A 163 6.15 7.74 12.72
N ASN A 164 5.00 7.89 13.38
CA ASN A 164 3.73 7.65 12.73
C ASN A 164 3.28 8.86 11.91
N ILE A 165 2.72 8.61 10.74
CA ILE A 165 2.19 9.63 9.84
C ILE A 165 0.85 9.20 9.27
N ASN A 166 -0.04 10.17 9.00
CA ASN A 166 -1.33 9.93 8.37
C ASN A 166 -1.44 10.68 7.04
N GLY A 167 -2.26 10.13 6.16
CA GLY A 167 -2.55 10.73 4.87
C GLY A 167 -2.15 9.89 3.66
N ASN A 168 -1.59 8.70 3.88
CA ASN A 168 -1.31 7.75 2.81
C ASN A 168 -2.59 7.07 2.35
N TRP A 169 -2.89 7.20 1.06
CA TRP A 169 -3.98 6.49 0.42
C TRP A 169 -3.71 6.31 -1.08
N ASN A 170 -4.34 5.33 -1.65
CA ASN A 170 -4.39 5.15 -3.10
C ASN A 170 -5.80 4.79 -3.54
N MET A 171 -6.15 5.18 -4.75
CA MET A 171 -7.35 4.76 -5.46
C MET A 171 -6.95 4.25 -6.84
N TYR A 172 -7.64 3.24 -7.32
CA TYR A 172 -7.45 2.71 -8.67
C TYR A 172 -8.78 2.29 -9.25
N GLY A 173 -8.90 2.42 -10.56
CA GLY A 173 -10.08 2.00 -11.29
C GLY A 173 -9.70 1.38 -12.63
N SER A 174 -10.54 0.48 -13.11
CA SER A 174 -10.45 -0.04 -14.47
C SER A 174 -11.85 -0.24 -15.03
N ALA A 175 -11.98 -0.02 -16.33
CA ALA A 175 -13.17 -0.34 -17.09
C ALA A 175 -12.76 -1.03 -18.39
N ASN A 176 -13.47 -2.08 -18.73
CA ASN A 176 -13.28 -2.82 -19.97
C ASN A 176 -14.64 -3.01 -20.64
N TRP A 177 -14.67 -2.76 -21.90
CA TRP A 177 -15.82 -3.07 -22.76
C TRP A 177 -15.35 -3.80 -24.01
N TRP A 178 -16.02 -4.89 -24.35
CA TRP A 178 -15.79 -5.60 -25.59
C TRP A 178 -17.09 -5.97 -26.28
N LYS A 179 -17.09 -5.94 -27.59
CA LYS A 179 -18.25 -6.34 -28.39
C LYS A 179 -17.81 -6.96 -29.71
N ARG A 180 -18.47 -8.05 -30.07
CA ARG A 180 -18.31 -8.67 -31.40
C ARG A 180 -19.53 -8.34 -32.26
N LEU A 181 -19.28 -7.87 -33.49
CA LEU A 181 -20.25 -7.50 -34.49
C LEU A 181 -19.87 -8.22 -35.81
N GLY A 182 -20.38 -9.44 -35.98
CA GLY A 182 -20.00 -10.29 -37.11
C GLY A 182 -18.50 -10.60 -37.13
N HIS A 183 -17.79 -10.13 -38.17
CA HIS A 183 -16.34 -10.27 -38.28
C HIS A 183 -15.53 -9.24 -37.54
N PHE A 184 -16.17 -8.20 -36.96
CA PHE A 184 -15.51 -7.16 -36.18
C PHE A 184 -15.55 -7.50 -34.71
N SER A 185 -14.44 -7.25 -34.03
CA SER A 185 -14.33 -7.24 -32.57
C SER A 185 -13.81 -5.87 -32.11
N LEU A 186 -14.52 -5.26 -31.17
CA LEU A 186 -14.16 -3.98 -30.57
C LEU A 186 -13.81 -4.21 -29.11
N ARG A 187 -12.72 -3.60 -28.62
CA ARG A 187 -12.31 -3.62 -27.23
C ARG A 187 -11.85 -2.23 -26.81
N LEU A 188 -12.35 -1.79 -25.67
CA LEU A 188 -11.92 -0.56 -25.02
C LEU A 188 -11.48 -0.92 -23.59
N ASP A 189 -10.29 -0.51 -23.22
CA ASP A 189 -9.72 -0.69 -21.90
C ASP A 189 -9.33 0.66 -21.33
N MET A 190 -9.72 0.93 -20.10
CA MET A 190 -9.33 2.11 -19.34
C MET A 190 -8.82 1.70 -17.97
N ASN A 191 -7.69 2.27 -17.56
CA ASN A 191 -7.12 2.08 -16.24
C ASN A 191 -6.71 3.43 -15.67
N GLY A 192 -6.98 3.65 -14.39
CA GLY A 192 -6.57 4.86 -13.71
C GLY A 192 -6.13 4.57 -12.29
N ASN A 193 -5.20 5.37 -11.82
CA ASN A 193 -4.78 5.37 -10.44
C ASN A 193 -4.56 6.80 -9.96
N HIS A 194 -4.85 7.03 -8.68
CA HIS A 194 -4.55 8.25 -7.99
C HIS A 194 -4.10 7.94 -6.58
N SER A 195 -2.97 8.51 -6.16
CA SER A 195 -2.40 8.23 -4.85
C SER A 195 -1.87 9.49 -4.18
N ASN A 196 -1.91 9.46 -2.86
CA ASN A 196 -1.34 10.47 -1.99
C ASN A 196 -0.36 9.77 -1.04
N ARG A 197 0.91 10.10 -1.16
CA ARG A 197 1.96 9.63 -0.28
C ARG A 197 2.48 10.77 0.57
N VAL A 198 2.55 10.52 1.85
CA VAL A 198 3.05 11.48 2.83
C VAL A 198 4.36 10.95 3.38
N SER A 199 5.35 11.82 3.47
CA SER A 199 6.67 11.57 4.04
C SER A 199 7.10 12.75 4.89
N MET A 200 8.14 12.55 5.69
CA MET A 200 8.82 13.63 6.40
C MET A 200 10.14 13.88 5.68
N ILE A 201 10.37 15.10 5.28
CA ILE A 201 11.61 15.51 4.60
C ILE A 201 12.26 16.68 5.34
N ASN A 202 13.56 16.78 5.21
CA ASN A 202 14.33 17.92 5.66
C ASN A 202 15.06 18.50 4.45
N GLU A 203 14.58 19.64 3.94
CA GLU A 203 15.15 20.29 2.76
C GLU A 203 16.41 21.07 3.10
N ASP A 204 16.43 21.69 4.27
CA ASP A 204 17.60 22.39 4.79
C ASP A 204 18.11 21.65 6.03
N ARG A 205 19.40 21.30 6.04
CA ARG A 205 20.05 20.59 7.15
C ARG A 205 19.95 21.30 8.49
N SER A 206 19.58 22.56 8.50
CA SER A 206 19.38 23.37 9.71
C SER A 206 17.94 23.44 10.19
N LEU A 207 16.97 22.99 9.40
CA LEU A 207 15.54 23.10 9.69
C LEU A 207 14.98 21.78 10.24
N GLU A 208 13.88 21.91 10.98
CA GLU A 208 13.10 20.75 11.43
C GLU A 208 12.43 20.03 10.21
N PRO A 209 12.26 18.70 10.31
CA PRO A 209 11.60 17.95 9.26
C PRO A 209 10.17 18.41 9.03
N VAL A 210 9.82 18.64 7.78
CA VAL A 210 8.48 19.08 7.37
C VAL A 210 7.73 17.95 6.66
N LYS A 211 6.42 17.98 6.77
CA LYS A 211 5.55 17.04 6.08
C LYS A 211 5.52 17.34 4.59
N SER A 212 5.95 16.40 3.78
CA SER A 212 5.88 16.43 2.33
C SER A 212 4.77 15.53 1.81
N THR A 213 4.05 15.97 0.80
CA THR A 213 2.98 15.21 0.17
C THR A 213 3.24 15.07 -1.32
N THR A 214 3.30 13.84 -1.79
CA THR A 214 3.41 13.54 -3.23
C THR A 214 2.10 12.94 -3.72
N ARG A 215 1.53 13.53 -4.76
CA ARG A 215 0.32 13.05 -5.43
C ARG A 215 0.67 12.56 -6.82
N ASP A 216 0.34 11.31 -7.08
CA ASP A 216 0.56 10.69 -8.38
C ASP A 216 -0.79 10.36 -9.02
N THR A 217 -0.95 10.70 -10.30
CA THR A 217 -2.12 10.38 -11.10
C THR A 217 -1.67 9.72 -12.39
N GLY A 218 -2.23 8.57 -12.70
CA GLY A 218 -1.99 7.85 -13.94
C GLY A 218 -3.32 7.51 -14.61
N LEU A 219 -3.39 7.69 -15.92
CA LEU A 219 -4.50 7.25 -16.76
C LEU A 219 -3.92 6.54 -17.99
N ASN A 220 -4.52 5.41 -18.34
CA ASN A 220 -4.22 4.68 -19.56
C ASN A 220 -5.53 4.31 -20.23
N CYS A 221 -5.62 4.56 -21.53
CA CYS A 221 -6.75 4.20 -22.37
C CYS A 221 -6.22 3.46 -23.59
N GLU A 222 -6.84 2.34 -23.91
CA GLU A 222 -6.51 1.53 -25.09
C GLU A 222 -7.78 1.20 -25.86
N ALA A 223 -7.73 1.33 -27.17
CA ALA A 223 -8.77 0.91 -28.07
C ALA A 223 -8.20 -0.08 -29.09
N ASN A 224 -8.90 -1.18 -29.28
CA ASN A 224 -8.52 -2.23 -30.21
C ASN A 224 -9.71 -2.55 -31.12
N VAL A 225 -9.45 -2.61 -32.43
CA VAL A 225 -10.40 -3.00 -33.47
C VAL A 225 -9.79 -4.14 -34.25
N SER A 226 -10.45 -5.28 -34.28
CA SER A 226 -10.03 -6.46 -35.00
C SER A 226 -11.08 -6.80 -36.06
N TYR A 227 -10.64 -7.07 -37.28
CA TYR A 227 -11.47 -7.57 -38.39
C TYR A 227 -10.97 -8.95 -38.82
N GLN A 228 -11.77 -9.97 -38.65
CA GLN A 228 -11.42 -11.38 -38.94
C GLN A 228 -12.41 -12.04 -39.87
N PRO A 229 -12.34 -11.77 -41.21
CA PRO A 229 -13.07 -12.54 -42.21
C PRO A 229 -12.45 -13.94 -42.38
N ALA A 230 -13.14 -14.82 -43.13
CA ALA A 230 -12.69 -16.21 -43.35
C ALA A 230 -11.33 -16.34 -44.04
N TRP A 231 -10.88 -15.31 -44.76
CA TRP A 231 -9.64 -15.31 -45.56
C TRP A 231 -8.42 -14.72 -44.83
N GLY A 232 -8.57 -14.13 -43.66
CA GLY A 232 -7.46 -13.52 -42.94
C GLY A 232 -7.92 -12.67 -41.76
N GLY A 233 -7.04 -11.83 -41.21
CA GLY A 233 -7.31 -10.91 -40.09
C GLY A 233 -6.49 -9.64 -40.20
N ILE A 234 -7.07 -8.54 -39.71
CA ILE A 234 -6.41 -7.24 -39.56
C ILE A 234 -6.74 -6.72 -38.16
N ASP A 235 -5.72 -6.37 -37.42
CA ASP A 235 -5.84 -5.78 -36.10
C ASP A 235 -5.29 -4.36 -36.11
N PHE A 236 -6.02 -3.44 -35.49
CA PHE A 236 -5.60 -2.08 -35.26
C PHE A 236 -5.74 -1.77 -33.78
N SER A 237 -4.68 -1.25 -33.17
CA SER A 237 -4.68 -0.83 -31.77
C SER A 237 -4.12 0.57 -31.62
N THR A 238 -4.68 1.32 -30.68
CA THR A 238 -4.15 2.61 -30.26
C THR A 238 -4.18 2.69 -28.74
N SER A 239 -3.14 3.25 -28.16
CA SER A 239 -3.08 3.50 -26.73
C SER A 239 -2.70 4.94 -26.42
N TRP A 240 -3.26 5.46 -25.35
CA TRP A 240 -2.95 6.77 -24.81
C TRP A 240 -2.61 6.63 -23.33
N ASN A 241 -1.49 7.23 -22.94
CA ASN A 241 -1.02 7.20 -21.57
C ASN A 241 -0.81 8.63 -21.06
N TYR A 242 -1.22 8.86 -19.82
CA TYR A 242 -1.06 10.11 -19.11
C TYR A 242 -0.56 9.83 -17.70
N GLN A 243 0.53 10.46 -17.33
CA GLN A 243 1.08 10.37 -15.99
C GLN A 243 1.43 11.76 -15.48
N TYR A 244 1.07 12.02 -14.22
CA TYR A 244 1.28 13.29 -13.56
C TYR A 244 1.65 13.08 -12.10
N SER A 245 2.71 13.73 -11.65
CA SER A 245 3.16 13.67 -10.27
C SER A 245 3.37 15.09 -9.74
N LEU A 246 2.82 15.36 -8.56
CA LEU A 246 2.91 16.62 -7.81
C LEU A 246 3.56 16.37 -6.48
N ASN A 247 4.54 17.22 -6.11
CA ASN A 247 5.10 17.26 -4.78
C ASN A 247 4.78 18.59 -4.10
N SER A 248 4.37 18.56 -2.83
CA SER A 248 3.93 19.77 -2.10
C SER A 248 5.07 20.65 -1.59
N VAL A 249 6.30 20.15 -1.58
CA VAL A 249 7.47 20.86 -1.04
C VAL A 249 8.44 21.26 -2.13
N ASN A 250 8.65 20.40 -3.12
CA ASN A 250 9.51 20.67 -4.27
C ASN A 250 8.67 20.91 -5.51
N ASP A 251 8.91 22.00 -6.23
CA ASP A 251 8.28 22.30 -7.53
C ASP A 251 8.69 21.32 -8.66
N ASN A 252 9.29 20.20 -8.32
CA ASN A 252 9.65 19.10 -9.23
C ASN A 252 8.43 18.31 -9.69
N ASN A 253 7.50 19.03 -10.32
CA ASN A 253 6.33 18.40 -10.91
C ASN A 253 6.74 17.73 -12.22
N THR A 254 6.49 16.44 -12.34
CA THR A 254 6.76 15.69 -13.56
C THR A 254 5.47 15.42 -14.31
N TYR A 255 5.56 15.54 -15.62
CA TYR A 255 4.44 15.38 -16.52
C TYR A 255 4.86 14.61 -17.75
N THR A 256 4.23 13.47 -18.01
CA THR A 256 4.57 12.59 -19.13
C THR A 256 3.31 12.24 -19.92
N ARG A 257 3.36 12.40 -21.24
CA ARG A 257 2.35 11.90 -22.18
C ARG A 257 3.04 11.12 -23.27
N TYR A 258 2.46 10.00 -23.66
CA TYR A 258 2.86 9.32 -24.88
C TYR A 258 1.67 8.62 -25.53
N TYR A 259 1.75 8.51 -26.84
CA TYR A 259 0.76 7.88 -27.70
C TYR A 259 1.43 6.76 -28.50
N ASN A 260 0.78 5.61 -28.60
CA ASN A 260 1.18 4.52 -29.49
C ASN A 260 0.02 4.22 -30.45
N PHE A 261 0.36 4.02 -31.71
CA PHE A 261 -0.59 3.66 -32.78
C PHE A 261 -0.22 2.31 -33.35
#